data_553c1a4f8fe262e1b80d00aebd2d80b2
#
_entry.id   553c1a4f8fe262e1b80d00aebd2d80b2
#
_cell.length_a   1.000
_cell.length_b   1.000
_cell.length_c   1.000
_cell.angle_alpha   90.00
_cell.angle_beta   90.00
_cell.angle_gamma   90.00
#
_symmetry.space_group_name_H-M   'P 1'
#
loop_
_entity.id
_entity.type
_entity.pdbx_description
1 polymer ?
#
loop_
_entity_poly.entity_id
_entity_poly.type
_entity_poly.pdbx_seq_one_letter_code
_entity_poly.pdbx_strand_id
1 'polypeptide(L)'
;MKISLKTGVSAGVMLALAASLITITDYTVKHEQIRIQTTETAVMSNASMEEIGNEITARIEAEEISAVIAKLDTVSLSSYNEIQEARQLYENASGDARSYINEQGLLDAESTYAQLEQDRTAKLTGAIAGGDVMQVLEYADTQVQGSGDAYLDSLVQEFIGKAVTDDMSRSEQLQACYDYMVANYSYGYNCNYGSGRKSVAWATAFLRDGYGACNNWSAAFTYIARALGYDCRLYYGSTAASRGGSVEHYWPCIVVEGTEFIFDPQVEGDMTRRSGVNRHNRFGLTGAAASAKYYFSNTIE
;
A
#
# COMPACT_ATOMS: atom_id res chain seq x y z
N MET A 1 6.28 14.46 -23.64
CA MET A 1 7.08 15.22 -24.62
C MET A 1 6.52 16.65 -24.65
N LYS A 2 7.16 17.57 -23.93
CA LYS A 2 6.71 18.98 -23.88
C LYS A 2 6.97 19.64 -25.22
N ILE A 3 5.93 19.95 -25.97
CA ILE A 3 6.03 20.79 -27.16
C ILE A 3 5.87 22.24 -26.71
N SER A 4 7.01 22.94 -26.67
CA SER A 4 7.02 24.40 -26.45
C SER A 4 6.69 25.06 -27.79
N LEU A 5 5.46 25.58 -27.95
CA LEU A 5 5.11 26.45 -29.05
C LEU A 5 5.55 27.88 -28.71
N LYS A 6 6.77 28.24 -29.09
CA LYS A 6 7.18 29.64 -29.16
C LYS A 6 7.21 30.06 -30.62
N THR A 7 6.34 31.03 -30.90
CA THR A 7 6.39 32.05 -31.97
C THR A 7 6.40 31.58 -33.44
N GLY A 8 5.38 32.01 -34.15
CA GLY A 8 5.36 32.10 -35.62
C GLY A 8 4.53 31.04 -36.34
N VAL A 9 3.25 30.97 -36.03
CA VAL A 9 2.32 30.11 -36.81
C VAL A 9 1.92 30.86 -38.07
N SER A 10 2.37 30.39 -39.28
CA SER A 10 1.90 30.90 -40.54
C SER A 10 0.45 30.56 -40.81
N ALA A 11 -0.29 31.35 -41.59
CA ALA A 11 -1.71 31.16 -41.92
C ALA A 11 -2.03 29.71 -42.41
N GLY A 12 -1.07 28.97 -42.94
CA GLY A 12 -1.25 27.57 -43.37
C GLY A 12 -1.40 26.57 -42.19
N VAL A 13 -0.76 26.83 -41.04
CA VAL A 13 -0.85 25.98 -39.86
C VAL A 13 -2.20 26.20 -39.17
N MET A 14 -2.78 27.41 -39.24
CA MET A 14 -4.09 27.75 -38.73
C MET A 14 -5.24 27.07 -39.50
N LEU A 15 -5.08 26.89 -40.81
CA LEU A 15 -6.03 26.11 -41.62
C LEU A 15 -5.97 24.60 -41.31
N ALA A 16 -4.78 24.07 -41.00
CA ALA A 16 -4.59 22.68 -40.59
C ALA A 16 -5.17 22.42 -39.19
N LEU A 17 -5.06 23.38 -38.25
CA LEU A 17 -5.67 23.30 -36.92
C LEU A 17 -7.22 23.38 -37.00
N ALA A 18 -7.78 24.22 -37.85
CA ALA A 18 -9.23 24.28 -38.08
C ALA A 18 -9.75 22.96 -38.72
N ALA A 19 -9.00 22.35 -39.63
CA ALA A 19 -9.36 21.08 -40.26
C ALA A 19 -9.19 19.90 -39.26
N SER A 20 -8.22 19.95 -38.35
CA SER A 20 -8.06 18.94 -37.29
C SER A 20 -9.17 19.01 -36.23
N LEU A 21 -9.66 20.20 -35.92
CA LEU A 21 -10.82 20.40 -35.05
C LEU A 21 -12.11 19.80 -35.61
N ILE A 22 -12.27 19.77 -36.93
CA ILE A 22 -13.44 19.16 -37.61
C ILE A 22 -13.38 17.64 -37.54
N THR A 23 -12.18 17.02 -37.46
CA THR A 23 -12.00 15.57 -37.33
C THR A 23 -12.07 15.08 -35.87
N ILE A 24 -11.95 15.95 -34.88
CA ILE A 24 -12.10 15.59 -33.47
C ILE A 24 -13.59 15.51 -33.05
N THR A 25 -14.52 16.07 -33.86
CA THR A 25 -15.96 16.03 -33.60
C THR A 25 -16.60 14.64 -33.79
N ASP A 26 -15.89 13.64 -34.30
CA ASP A 26 -16.34 12.23 -34.37
C ASP A 26 -16.10 11.41 -33.12
N TYR A 27 -15.42 11.96 -32.13
CA TYR A 27 -15.35 11.35 -30.80
C TYR A 27 -16.55 11.83 -29.98
N THR A 28 -17.50 10.93 -29.77
CA THR A 28 -18.75 11.09 -29.05
C THR A 28 -18.58 11.73 -27.66
N VAL A 29 -18.53 13.05 -27.58
CA VAL A 29 -18.86 13.81 -26.37
C VAL A 29 -20.32 14.21 -26.49
N LYS A 30 -21.18 13.50 -25.77
CA LYS A 30 -22.56 13.95 -25.51
C LYS A 30 -22.46 15.17 -24.61
N HIS A 31 -22.37 16.34 -25.12
CA HIS A 31 -22.87 17.62 -24.55
C HIS A 31 -22.30 18.80 -25.29
N GLU A 32 -23.26 19.59 -25.83
CA GLU A 32 -23.14 20.89 -26.44
C GLU A 32 -22.32 21.00 -27.75
N GLN A 33 -23.08 20.91 -28.86
CA GLN A 33 -22.63 21.39 -30.15
C GLN A 33 -22.24 22.85 -30.05
N ILE A 34 -20.97 23.19 -30.12
CA ILE A 34 -20.51 24.54 -30.42
C ILE A 34 -20.93 24.79 -31.86
N ARG A 35 -22.05 25.46 -32.07
CA ARG A 35 -22.44 26.00 -33.38
C ARG A 35 -21.46 27.10 -33.70
N ILE A 36 -20.47 26.81 -34.53
CA ILE A 36 -19.73 27.85 -35.25
C ILE A 36 -20.71 28.34 -36.34
N GLN A 37 -21.44 29.40 -36.07
CA GLN A 37 -22.13 30.11 -37.13
C GLN A 37 -21.09 30.86 -37.96
N THR A 38 -20.81 30.36 -39.15
CA THR A 38 -20.10 31.10 -40.19
C THR A 38 -21.00 32.21 -40.70
N THR A 39 -21.02 33.36 -40.03
CA THR A 39 -21.47 34.59 -40.63
C THR A 39 -20.28 35.29 -41.25
N GLU A 40 -20.38 35.52 -42.54
CA GLU A 40 -19.60 36.37 -43.45
C GLU A 40 -18.30 36.95 -42.89
N THR A 41 -17.20 36.51 -43.45
CA THR A 41 -15.85 37.14 -43.58
C THR A 41 -15.53 38.26 -42.58
N ALA A 42 -15.55 38.00 -41.30
CA ALA A 42 -14.82 38.82 -40.35
C ALA A 42 -13.37 38.37 -40.34
N VAL A 43 -12.46 39.21 -40.76
CA VAL A 43 -11.02 39.04 -40.54
C VAL A 43 -10.81 39.06 -39.04
N MET A 44 -10.76 37.87 -38.41
CA MET A 44 -10.42 37.76 -36.99
C MET A 44 -9.04 38.37 -36.77
N SER A 45 -8.90 39.26 -35.81
CA SER A 45 -7.60 39.82 -35.42
C SER A 45 -6.71 38.69 -34.85
N ASN A 46 -5.41 38.79 -35.00
CA ASN A 46 -4.47 37.84 -34.39
C ASN A 46 -4.70 37.65 -32.87
N ALA A 47 -5.10 38.73 -32.19
CA ALA A 47 -5.47 38.72 -30.78
C ALA A 47 -6.69 37.85 -30.48
N SER A 48 -7.74 37.92 -31.30
CA SER A 48 -8.93 37.05 -31.17
C SER A 48 -8.64 35.58 -31.42
N MET A 49 -7.70 35.28 -32.33
CA MET A 49 -7.27 33.89 -32.60
C MET A 49 -6.46 33.31 -31.45
N GLU A 50 -5.60 34.12 -30.82
CA GLU A 50 -4.82 33.74 -29.63
C GLU A 50 -5.74 33.50 -28.42
N GLU A 51 -6.75 34.37 -28.21
CA GLU A 51 -7.72 34.22 -27.14
C GLU A 51 -8.54 32.91 -27.29
N ILE A 52 -9.04 32.62 -28.50
CA ILE A 52 -9.74 31.35 -28.78
C ILE A 52 -8.80 30.14 -28.56
N GLY A 53 -7.54 30.22 -28.99
CA GLY A 53 -6.56 29.18 -28.79
C GLY A 53 -6.30 28.88 -27.30
N ASN A 54 -6.19 29.92 -26.48
CA ASN A 54 -6.02 29.81 -25.04
C ASN A 54 -7.26 29.21 -24.37
N GLU A 55 -8.46 29.62 -24.76
CA GLU A 55 -9.71 29.05 -24.24
C GLU A 55 -9.85 27.56 -24.56
N ILE A 56 -9.55 27.15 -25.80
CA ILE A 56 -9.58 25.74 -26.20
C ILE A 56 -8.57 24.91 -25.34
N THR A 57 -7.37 25.43 -25.17
CA THR A 57 -6.34 24.76 -24.37
C THR A 57 -6.78 24.60 -22.91
N ALA A 58 -7.36 25.66 -22.33
CA ALA A 58 -7.87 25.63 -20.96
C ALA A 58 -9.02 24.62 -20.79
N ARG A 59 -9.91 24.53 -21.77
CA ARG A 59 -11.02 23.54 -21.74
C ARG A 59 -10.53 22.10 -21.85
N ILE A 60 -9.54 21.84 -22.71
CA ILE A 60 -8.92 20.50 -22.83
C ILE A 60 -8.26 20.11 -21.51
N GLU A 61 -7.44 21.01 -20.92
CA GLU A 61 -6.82 20.80 -19.62
C GLU A 61 -7.87 20.50 -18.52
N ALA A 62 -8.96 21.28 -18.51
CA ALA A 62 -10.06 21.10 -17.56
C ALA A 62 -10.80 19.76 -17.73
N GLU A 63 -11.01 19.31 -18.97
CA GLU A 63 -11.64 18.02 -19.28
C GLU A 63 -10.80 16.85 -18.80
N GLU A 64 -9.47 16.88 -19.02
CA GLU A 64 -8.54 15.85 -18.55
C GLU A 64 -8.55 15.75 -17.02
N ILE A 65 -8.50 16.88 -16.31
CA ILE A 65 -8.53 16.90 -14.84
C ILE A 65 -9.90 16.46 -14.31
N SER A 66 -10.98 16.92 -14.92
CA SER A 66 -12.34 16.50 -14.54
C SER A 66 -12.56 15.00 -14.71
N ALA A 67 -11.93 14.39 -15.72
CA ALA A 67 -11.97 12.94 -15.92
C ALA A 67 -11.21 12.17 -14.83
N VAL A 68 -10.14 12.75 -14.27
CA VAL A 68 -9.45 12.16 -13.10
C VAL A 68 -10.31 12.30 -11.85
N ILE A 69 -10.88 13.47 -11.60
CA ILE A 69 -11.77 13.69 -10.44
C ILE A 69 -13.00 12.77 -10.50
N ALA A 70 -13.56 12.55 -11.68
CA ALA A 70 -14.73 11.67 -11.84
C ALA A 70 -14.48 10.19 -11.49
N LYS A 71 -13.21 9.76 -11.41
CA LYS A 71 -12.84 8.40 -10.96
C LYS A 71 -12.86 8.26 -9.44
N LEU A 72 -12.97 9.37 -8.70
CA LEU A 72 -13.04 9.38 -7.23
C LEU A 72 -14.47 9.16 -6.71
N ASP A 73 -15.30 8.43 -7.44
CA ASP A 73 -16.71 8.16 -7.10
C ASP A 73 -16.86 7.19 -5.92
N THR A 74 -15.85 6.35 -5.68
CA THR A 74 -15.80 5.39 -4.59
C THR A 74 -14.51 5.56 -3.80
N VAL A 75 -14.59 6.21 -2.63
CA VAL A 75 -13.44 6.48 -1.76
C VAL A 75 -13.29 5.40 -0.71
N SER A 76 -12.06 4.91 -0.57
CA SER A 76 -11.63 3.96 0.46
C SER A 76 -10.31 4.42 1.09
N LEU A 77 -9.81 3.72 2.10
CA LEU A 77 -8.50 4.00 2.70
C LEU A 77 -7.33 3.80 1.73
N SER A 78 -7.51 3.08 0.62
CA SER A 78 -6.50 2.94 -0.43
C SER A 78 -6.48 4.09 -1.43
N SER A 79 -7.48 4.98 -1.42
CA SER A 79 -7.64 6.06 -2.41
C SER A 79 -6.74 7.29 -2.16
N TYR A 80 -5.86 7.26 -1.16
CA TYR A 80 -5.03 8.41 -0.81
C TYR A 80 -4.22 8.96 -1.98
N ASN A 81 -3.51 8.08 -2.69
CA ASN A 81 -2.63 8.51 -3.79
C ASN A 81 -3.42 9.08 -4.97
N GLU A 82 -4.57 8.50 -5.30
CA GLU A 82 -5.46 8.97 -6.36
C GLU A 82 -6.05 10.35 -6.05
N ILE A 83 -6.44 10.57 -4.79
CA ILE A 83 -6.93 11.87 -4.32
C ILE A 83 -5.81 12.92 -4.36
N GLN A 84 -4.60 12.58 -3.92
CA GLN A 84 -3.44 13.47 -3.96
C GLN A 84 -3.03 13.82 -5.40
N GLU A 85 -3.07 12.85 -6.32
CA GLU A 85 -2.81 13.08 -7.74
C GLU A 85 -3.84 14.05 -8.33
N ALA A 86 -5.13 13.81 -8.07
CA ALA A 86 -6.20 14.69 -8.54
C ALA A 86 -6.06 16.12 -7.98
N ARG A 87 -5.70 16.26 -6.69
CA ARG A 87 -5.43 17.57 -6.06
C ARG A 87 -4.26 18.28 -6.71
N GLN A 88 -3.15 17.59 -6.94
CA GLN A 88 -1.97 18.15 -7.61
C GLN A 88 -2.27 18.60 -9.04
N LEU A 89 -3.04 17.82 -9.80
CA LEU A 89 -3.46 18.21 -11.14
C LEU A 89 -4.33 19.48 -11.11
N TYR A 90 -5.29 19.55 -10.20
CA TYR A 90 -6.15 20.72 -10.02
C TYR A 90 -5.35 21.97 -9.61
N GLU A 91 -4.42 21.85 -8.66
CA GLU A 91 -3.61 22.98 -8.19
C GLU A 91 -2.62 23.48 -9.24
N ASN A 92 -2.11 22.61 -10.09
CA ASN A 92 -1.20 22.94 -11.18
C ASN A 92 -1.90 23.44 -12.43
N ALA A 93 -3.22 23.31 -12.50
CA ALA A 93 -4.02 23.79 -13.64
C ALA A 93 -3.92 25.31 -13.81
N SER A 94 -4.02 25.77 -15.07
CA SER A 94 -4.10 27.19 -15.37
C SER A 94 -5.33 27.83 -14.71
N GLY A 95 -5.26 29.14 -14.43
CA GLY A 95 -6.41 29.85 -13.85
C GLY A 95 -7.66 29.75 -14.72
N ASP A 96 -7.47 29.78 -16.04
CA ASP A 96 -8.55 29.65 -17.00
C ASP A 96 -9.14 28.23 -16.98
N ALA A 97 -8.30 27.17 -16.96
CA ALA A 97 -8.78 25.80 -16.88
C ALA A 97 -9.55 25.54 -15.58
N ARG A 98 -9.06 26.03 -14.43
CA ARG A 98 -9.76 25.87 -13.15
C ARG A 98 -11.18 26.42 -13.16
N SER A 99 -11.45 27.47 -13.96
CA SER A 99 -12.80 28.03 -14.08
C SER A 99 -13.82 27.08 -14.72
N TYR A 100 -13.35 26.06 -15.45
CA TYR A 100 -14.17 25.03 -16.10
C TYR A 100 -14.26 23.71 -15.31
N ILE A 101 -13.48 23.56 -14.23
CA ILE A 101 -13.47 22.35 -13.41
C ILE A 101 -14.47 22.48 -12.26
N ASN A 102 -15.33 21.47 -12.11
CA ASN A 102 -16.12 21.34 -10.88
C ASN A 102 -15.27 20.66 -9.79
N GLU A 103 -14.76 21.44 -8.85
CA GLU A 103 -13.94 20.96 -7.74
C GLU A 103 -14.73 20.12 -6.71
N GLN A 104 -16.07 20.18 -6.71
CA GLN A 104 -16.89 19.58 -5.65
C GLN A 104 -16.61 18.08 -5.46
N GLY A 105 -16.47 17.34 -6.56
CA GLY A 105 -16.16 15.91 -6.50
C GLY A 105 -14.83 15.60 -5.78
N LEU A 106 -13.82 16.45 -5.97
CA LEU A 106 -12.53 16.33 -5.27
C LEU A 106 -12.65 16.66 -3.78
N LEU A 107 -13.37 17.74 -3.44
CA LEU A 107 -13.63 18.12 -2.04
C LEU A 107 -14.43 17.05 -1.31
N ASP A 108 -15.42 16.45 -1.95
CA ASP A 108 -16.22 15.36 -1.39
C ASP A 108 -15.35 14.11 -1.14
N ALA A 109 -14.47 13.77 -2.09
CA ALA A 109 -13.54 12.66 -1.94
C ALA A 109 -12.55 12.88 -0.80
N GLU A 110 -11.96 14.07 -0.67
CA GLU A 110 -11.07 14.44 0.43
C GLU A 110 -11.78 14.38 1.79
N SER A 111 -12.99 14.90 1.87
CA SER A 111 -13.79 14.87 3.09
C SER A 111 -14.15 13.44 3.50
N THR A 112 -14.54 12.61 2.54
CA THR A 112 -14.86 11.20 2.77
C THR A 112 -13.62 10.44 3.25
N TYR A 113 -12.48 10.66 2.61
CA TYR A 113 -11.22 10.04 3.01
C TYR A 113 -10.82 10.44 4.44
N ALA A 114 -10.91 11.73 4.76
CA ALA A 114 -10.59 12.23 6.10
C ALA A 114 -11.49 11.60 7.19
N GLN A 115 -12.78 11.39 6.90
CA GLN A 115 -13.70 10.71 7.81
C GLN A 115 -13.33 9.24 8.00
N LEU A 116 -13.00 8.52 6.91
CA LEU A 116 -12.56 7.12 6.97
C LEU A 116 -11.28 6.96 7.80
N GLU A 117 -10.31 7.87 7.65
CA GLU A 117 -9.07 7.90 8.43
C GLU A 117 -9.35 8.19 9.91
N GLN A 118 -10.23 9.12 10.21
CA GLN A 118 -10.62 9.41 11.59
C GLN A 118 -11.29 8.19 12.24
N ASP A 119 -12.20 7.53 11.53
CA ASP A 119 -12.90 6.34 12.02
C ASP A 119 -11.92 5.17 12.22
N ARG A 120 -10.98 4.96 11.28
CA ARG A 120 -9.90 3.97 11.39
C ARG A 120 -9.04 4.23 12.62
N THR A 121 -8.59 5.46 12.80
CA THR A 121 -7.74 5.86 13.93
C THR A 121 -8.45 5.67 15.28
N ALA A 122 -9.74 6.00 15.36
CA ALA A 122 -10.52 5.78 16.56
C ALA A 122 -10.66 4.29 16.90
N LYS A 123 -10.93 3.44 15.91
CA LYS A 123 -11.00 1.98 16.06
C LYS A 123 -9.67 1.40 16.49
N LEU A 124 -8.58 1.80 15.84
CA LEU A 124 -7.23 1.36 16.18
C LEU A 124 -6.85 1.74 17.63
N THR A 125 -7.10 2.98 18.04
CA THR A 125 -6.83 3.45 19.39
C THR A 125 -7.63 2.64 20.42
N GLY A 126 -8.89 2.38 20.13
CA GLY A 126 -9.76 1.54 20.98
C GLY A 126 -9.26 0.10 21.08
N ALA A 127 -8.82 -0.48 19.97
CA ALA A 127 -8.28 -1.83 19.90
C ALA A 127 -6.97 -1.98 20.70
N ILE A 128 -6.05 -1.02 20.57
CA ILE A 128 -4.79 -0.99 21.34
C ILE A 128 -5.11 -0.91 22.85
N ALA A 129 -5.99 -0.01 23.26
CA ALA A 129 -6.37 0.16 24.65
C ALA A 129 -7.10 -1.08 25.21
N GLY A 130 -7.89 -1.76 24.39
CA GLY A 130 -8.60 -3.00 24.74
C GLY A 130 -7.75 -4.27 24.67
N GLY A 131 -6.55 -4.21 24.08
CA GLY A 131 -5.69 -5.37 23.86
C GLY A 131 -6.22 -6.35 22.81
N ASP A 132 -7.08 -5.87 21.90
CA ASP A 132 -7.64 -6.68 20.81
C ASP A 132 -6.66 -6.70 19.62
N VAL A 133 -5.78 -7.68 19.62
CA VAL A 133 -4.72 -7.83 18.60
C VAL A 133 -5.29 -7.94 17.19
N MET A 134 -6.39 -8.66 16.98
CA MET A 134 -6.98 -8.82 15.65
C MET A 134 -7.49 -7.48 15.11
N GLN A 135 -8.16 -6.69 15.94
CA GLN A 135 -8.61 -5.35 15.55
C GLN A 135 -7.42 -4.39 15.33
N VAL A 136 -6.37 -4.50 16.15
CA VAL A 136 -5.14 -3.70 15.93
C VAL A 136 -4.54 -4.01 14.57
N LEU A 137 -4.39 -5.29 14.22
CA LEU A 137 -3.85 -5.71 12.92
C LEU A 137 -4.75 -5.30 11.76
N GLU A 138 -6.07 -5.33 11.95
CA GLU A 138 -7.04 -4.93 10.92
C GLU A 138 -6.95 -3.45 10.56
N TYR A 139 -6.77 -2.60 11.58
CA TYR A 139 -6.76 -1.14 11.40
C TYR A 139 -5.36 -0.53 11.37
N ALA A 140 -4.29 -1.31 11.48
CA ALA A 140 -2.92 -0.83 11.33
C ALA A 140 -2.68 -0.23 9.94
N ASP A 141 -1.82 0.77 9.85
CA ASP A 141 -1.27 1.21 8.56
C ASP A 141 -0.43 0.10 7.95
N THR A 142 -0.59 -0.09 6.65
CA THR A 142 0.15 -1.12 5.94
C THR A 142 0.82 -0.57 4.70
N GLN A 143 2.08 -0.96 4.54
CA GLN A 143 2.85 -0.72 3.33
C GLN A 143 3.59 -2.00 2.96
N VAL A 144 3.22 -2.59 1.83
CA VAL A 144 3.88 -3.79 1.32
C VAL A 144 5.38 -3.52 1.13
N GLN A 145 6.21 -4.38 1.70
CA GLN A 145 7.67 -4.28 1.64
C GLN A 145 8.26 -5.59 1.12
N GLY A 146 8.99 -5.51 0.01
CA GLY A 146 9.78 -6.61 -0.50
C GLY A 146 11.03 -6.86 0.35
N SER A 147 11.58 -8.07 0.27
CA SER A 147 12.83 -8.42 0.94
C SER A 147 14.07 -7.79 0.29
N GLY A 148 13.96 -7.35 -0.96
CA GLY A 148 15.08 -6.95 -1.81
C GLY A 148 15.85 -8.14 -2.40
N ASP A 149 15.30 -9.35 -2.26
CA ASP A 149 15.78 -10.58 -2.90
C ASP A 149 14.60 -11.26 -3.62
N ALA A 150 14.66 -11.29 -4.94
CA ALA A 150 13.54 -11.77 -5.76
C ALA A 150 13.20 -13.25 -5.53
N TYR A 151 14.18 -14.07 -5.15
CA TYR A 151 13.93 -15.47 -4.84
C TYR A 151 13.21 -15.65 -3.51
N LEU A 152 13.62 -14.92 -2.47
CA LEU A 152 12.88 -14.91 -1.21
C LEU A 152 11.47 -14.35 -1.41
N ASP A 153 11.31 -13.26 -2.15
CA ASP A 153 9.99 -12.68 -2.43
C ASP A 153 9.07 -13.70 -3.13
N SER A 154 9.60 -14.52 -4.07
CA SER A 154 8.82 -15.59 -4.70
C SER A 154 8.40 -16.68 -3.72
N LEU A 155 9.27 -17.09 -2.80
CA LEU A 155 8.94 -18.07 -1.76
C LEU A 155 7.90 -17.55 -0.77
N VAL A 156 7.99 -16.26 -0.41
CA VAL A 156 7.01 -15.60 0.46
C VAL A 156 5.65 -15.56 -0.22
N GLN A 157 5.58 -15.19 -1.51
CA GLN A 157 4.32 -15.19 -2.25
C GLN A 157 3.72 -16.61 -2.38
N GLU A 158 4.55 -17.61 -2.64
CA GLU A 158 4.12 -19.01 -2.68
C GLU A 158 3.57 -19.46 -1.31
N PHE A 159 4.21 -19.06 -0.21
CA PHE A 159 3.75 -19.36 1.14
C PHE A 159 2.38 -18.71 1.42
N ILE A 160 2.24 -17.41 1.13
CA ILE A 160 1.00 -16.66 1.32
C ILE A 160 -0.13 -17.29 0.50
N GLY A 161 0.14 -17.65 -0.76
CA GLY A 161 -0.85 -18.31 -1.63
C GLY A 161 -1.31 -19.70 -1.16
N LYS A 162 -0.55 -20.33 -0.23
CA LYS A 162 -0.97 -21.60 0.43
C LYS A 162 -1.79 -21.38 1.70
N ALA A 163 -1.60 -20.26 2.37
CA ALA A 163 -2.18 -19.97 3.68
C ALA A 163 -3.44 -19.10 3.61
N VAL A 164 -3.55 -18.22 2.62
CA VAL A 164 -4.53 -17.14 2.54
C VAL A 164 -5.55 -17.42 1.44
N THR A 165 -6.81 -17.05 1.69
CA THR A 165 -7.90 -17.03 0.71
C THR A 165 -8.40 -15.60 0.50
N ASP A 166 -9.05 -15.34 -0.65
CA ASP A 166 -9.44 -13.98 -1.06
C ASP A 166 -10.52 -13.34 -0.17
N ASP A 167 -11.24 -14.14 0.61
CA ASP A 167 -12.29 -13.68 1.53
C ASP A 167 -11.78 -13.31 2.93
N MET A 168 -10.51 -13.56 3.22
CA MET A 168 -9.91 -13.22 4.51
C MET A 168 -9.66 -11.71 4.65
N SER A 169 -10.02 -11.15 5.80
CA SER A 169 -9.60 -9.82 6.22
C SER A 169 -8.07 -9.75 6.42
N ARG A 170 -7.51 -8.56 6.53
CA ARG A 170 -6.05 -8.37 6.68
C ARG A 170 -5.48 -9.05 7.93
N SER A 171 -6.19 -8.94 9.04
CA SER A 171 -5.81 -9.59 10.30
C SER A 171 -5.91 -11.11 10.20
N GLU A 172 -6.95 -11.63 9.53
CA GLU A 172 -7.13 -13.07 9.28
C GLU A 172 -6.03 -13.62 8.35
N GLN A 173 -5.59 -12.87 7.33
CA GLN A 173 -4.48 -13.27 6.47
C GLN A 173 -3.18 -13.47 7.25
N LEU A 174 -2.84 -12.54 8.15
CA LEU A 174 -1.64 -12.68 9.00
C LEU A 174 -1.77 -13.88 9.96
N GLN A 175 -2.94 -14.05 10.58
CA GLN A 175 -3.20 -15.19 11.46
C GLN A 175 -3.14 -16.51 10.71
N ALA A 176 -3.72 -16.59 9.51
CA ALA A 176 -3.67 -17.77 8.66
C ALA A 176 -2.21 -18.12 8.27
N CYS A 177 -1.39 -17.13 7.94
CA CYS A 177 0.04 -17.34 7.70
C CYS A 177 0.76 -17.87 8.94
N TYR A 178 0.47 -17.31 10.11
CA TYR A 178 1.01 -17.79 11.37
C TYR A 178 0.63 -19.25 11.64
N ASP A 179 -0.65 -19.57 11.51
CA ASP A 179 -1.19 -20.91 11.76
C ASP A 179 -0.67 -21.94 10.76
N TYR A 180 -0.59 -21.54 9.48
CA TYR A 180 0.00 -22.40 8.45
C TYR A 180 1.45 -22.74 8.75
N MET A 181 2.23 -21.75 9.20
CA MET A 181 3.63 -21.95 9.61
C MET A 181 3.72 -22.90 10.80
N VAL A 182 2.93 -22.68 11.86
CA VAL A 182 2.87 -23.52 13.06
C VAL A 182 2.50 -24.96 12.74
N ALA A 183 1.57 -25.17 11.80
CA ALA A 183 1.07 -26.50 11.43
C ALA A 183 2.01 -27.29 10.51
N ASN A 184 2.69 -26.61 9.58
CA ASN A 184 3.35 -27.28 8.46
C ASN A 184 4.89 -27.27 8.51
N TYR A 185 5.50 -26.46 9.40
CA TYR A 185 6.94 -26.34 9.51
C TYR A 185 7.47 -26.97 10.81
N SER A 186 8.73 -27.36 10.81
CA SER A 186 9.32 -28.03 11.95
C SER A 186 10.58 -27.32 12.47
N TYR A 187 10.87 -27.53 13.78
CA TYR A 187 12.10 -27.04 14.37
C TYR A 187 13.27 -27.97 14.01
N GLY A 188 14.38 -27.38 13.60
CA GLY A 188 15.62 -28.12 13.29
C GLY A 188 16.77 -27.18 12.96
N TYR A 189 17.98 -27.67 12.98
CA TYR A 189 19.13 -26.90 12.55
C TYR A 189 19.14 -26.81 11.01
N ASN A 190 19.01 -25.58 10.48
CA ASN A 190 19.17 -25.28 9.06
C ASN A 190 20.34 -24.32 8.90
N CYS A 191 21.49 -24.82 8.47
CA CYS A 191 22.76 -24.08 8.34
C CYS A 191 23.04 -23.62 6.90
N ASN A 192 22.07 -23.72 5.98
CA ASN A 192 22.25 -23.26 4.61
C ASN A 192 22.16 -21.72 4.55
N TYR A 193 23.25 -21.09 4.94
CA TYR A 193 23.40 -19.65 4.83
C TYR A 193 23.93 -19.31 3.44
N GLY A 194 23.09 -18.69 2.61
CA GLY A 194 23.54 -18.05 1.37
C GLY A 194 24.49 -16.87 1.63
N SER A 195 25.06 -16.34 0.57
CA SER A 195 25.78 -15.06 0.62
C SER A 195 24.78 -13.92 0.71
N GLY A 196 25.01 -12.91 1.55
CA GLY A 196 24.15 -11.74 1.67
C GLY A 196 23.65 -11.45 3.08
N ARG A 197 22.53 -10.76 3.23
CA ARG A 197 21.93 -10.47 4.54
C ARG A 197 21.52 -11.77 5.23
N LYS A 198 21.89 -11.93 6.49
CA LYS A 198 21.63 -13.15 7.25
C LYS A 198 20.15 -13.47 7.37
N SER A 199 19.32 -12.45 7.61
CA SER A 199 17.85 -12.59 7.71
C SER A 199 17.24 -13.15 6.41
N VAL A 200 17.67 -12.64 5.24
CA VAL A 200 17.25 -13.15 3.92
C VAL A 200 17.64 -14.63 3.76
N ALA A 201 18.89 -14.97 4.06
CA ALA A 201 19.38 -16.36 3.97
C ALA A 201 18.63 -17.31 4.91
N TRP A 202 18.32 -16.87 6.14
CA TRP A 202 17.55 -17.65 7.11
C TRP A 202 16.11 -17.89 6.65
N ALA A 203 15.42 -16.85 6.17
CA ALA A 203 14.06 -16.95 5.67
C ALA A 203 13.98 -17.84 4.43
N THR A 204 14.90 -17.64 3.47
CA THR A 204 14.99 -18.44 2.24
C THR A 204 15.18 -19.93 2.54
N ALA A 205 16.13 -20.26 3.40
CA ALA A 205 16.37 -21.65 3.79
C ALA A 205 15.14 -22.27 4.45
N PHE A 206 14.47 -21.53 5.34
CA PHE A 206 13.28 -22.01 6.04
C PHE A 206 12.11 -22.28 5.11
N LEU A 207 11.77 -21.31 4.26
CA LEU A 207 10.63 -21.43 3.35
C LEU A 207 10.83 -22.52 2.29
N ARG A 208 12.08 -22.68 1.82
CA ARG A 208 12.45 -23.74 0.84
C ARG A 208 12.42 -25.13 1.45
N ASP A 209 13.02 -25.30 2.66
CA ASP A 209 13.33 -26.62 3.21
C ASP A 209 12.26 -27.13 4.20
N GLY A 210 11.36 -26.24 4.70
CA GLY A 210 10.27 -26.60 5.60
C GLY A 210 10.68 -26.78 7.08
N TYR A 211 11.93 -26.43 7.44
CA TYR A 211 12.39 -26.53 8.82
C TYR A 211 13.49 -25.50 9.12
N GLY A 212 13.70 -25.19 10.40
CA GLY A 212 14.75 -24.28 10.83
C GLY A 212 14.77 -24.04 12.34
N ALA A 213 15.81 -23.36 12.81
CA ALA A 213 15.92 -22.89 14.19
C ALA A 213 15.15 -21.56 14.37
N CYS A 214 15.14 -21.00 15.58
CA CYS A 214 14.38 -19.79 15.91
C CYS A 214 14.68 -18.60 14.97
N ASN A 215 15.93 -18.41 14.57
CA ASN A 215 16.31 -17.37 13.61
C ASN A 215 15.67 -17.55 12.22
N ASN A 216 15.53 -18.78 11.74
CA ASN A 216 14.89 -19.11 10.47
C ASN A 216 13.37 -18.84 10.51
N TRP A 217 12.70 -19.34 11.56
CA TRP A 217 11.27 -19.12 11.79
C TRP A 217 10.94 -17.63 11.84
N SER A 218 11.70 -16.91 12.67
CA SER A 218 11.44 -15.50 12.91
C SER A 218 11.71 -14.63 11.68
N ALA A 219 12.81 -14.91 10.96
CA ALA A 219 13.11 -14.19 9.71
C ALA A 219 12.03 -14.45 8.65
N ALA A 220 11.59 -15.70 8.47
CA ALA A 220 10.55 -16.03 7.50
C ALA A 220 9.23 -15.30 7.81
N PHE A 221 8.77 -15.35 9.09
CA PHE A 221 7.55 -14.66 9.46
C PHE A 221 7.67 -13.13 9.33
N THR A 222 8.85 -12.56 9.63
CA THR A 222 9.10 -11.13 9.42
C THR A 222 8.86 -10.71 7.95
N TYR A 223 9.41 -11.46 6.99
CA TYR A 223 9.22 -11.15 5.57
C TYR A 223 7.80 -11.44 5.07
N ILE A 224 7.12 -12.46 5.61
CA ILE A 224 5.71 -12.72 5.32
C ILE A 224 4.84 -11.55 5.82
N ALA A 225 5.03 -11.10 7.06
CA ALA A 225 4.30 -9.97 7.63
C ALA A 225 4.54 -8.66 6.85
N ARG A 226 5.79 -8.41 6.41
CA ARG A 226 6.14 -7.27 5.55
C ARG A 226 5.49 -7.34 4.17
N ALA A 227 5.40 -8.54 3.59
CA ALA A 227 4.72 -8.74 2.32
C ALA A 227 3.19 -8.54 2.43
N LEU A 228 2.60 -8.77 3.62
CA LEU A 228 1.24 -8.40 3.95
C LEU A 228 1.09 -6.92 4.35
N GLY A 229 2.20 -6.15 4.37
CA GLY A 229 2.23 -4.70 4.57
C GLY A 229 2.49 -4.23 6.00
N TYR A 230 2.70 -5.11 6.97
CA TYR A 230 2.95 -4.72 8.35
C TYR A 230 4.39 -4.22 8.59
N ASP A 231 4.57 -3.19 9.45
CA ASP A 231 5.91 -2.81 9.97
C ASP A 231 6.39 -3.90 10.93
N CYS A 232 6.99 -4.94 10.37
CA CYS A 232 7.50 -6.07 11.12
C CYS A 232 9.02 -6.04 11.19
N ARG A 233 9.55 -6.14 12.42
CA ARG A 233 10.96 -6.13 12.73
C ARG A 233 11.41 -7.49 13.25
N LEU A 234 12.63 -7.86 12.96
CA LEU A 234 13.27 -9.08 13.49
C LEU A 234 14.10 -8.72 14.72
N TYR A 235 13.66 -9.15 15.88
CA TYR A 235 14.33 -8.91 17.15
C TYR A 235 15.19 -10.10 17.58
N TYR A 236 16.25 -9.79 18.32
CA TYR A 236 17.13 -10.72 18.99
C TYR A 236 17.23 -10.39 20.47
N GLY A 237 17.36 -11.42 21.28
CA GLY A 237 17.54 -11.30 22.71
C GLY A 237 17.50 -12.66 23.39
N SER A 238 16.74 -12.77 24.46
CA SER A 238 16.55 -14.05 25.15
C SER A 238 15.11 -14.28 25.57
N THR A 239 14.73 -15.54 25.70
CA THR A 239 13.44 -16.00 26.24
C THR A 239 13.63 -17.08 27.29
N ALA A 240 12.57 -17.34 28.09
CA ALA A 240 12.62 -18.40 29.11
C ALA A 240 12.78 -19.79 28.45
N ALA A 241 13.76 -20.54 28.90
CA ALA A 241 13.99 -21.91 28.46
C ALA A 241 12.96 -22.87 29.10
N SER A 242 12.56 -23.91 28.36
CA SER A 242 11.59 -24.91 28.84
C SER A 242 12.09 -25.73 30.05
N ARG A 243 13.41 -25.76 30.28
CA ARG A 243 14.07 -26.46 31.41
C ARG A 243 14.53 -25.51 32.52
N GLY A 244 14.08 -24.25 32.50
CA GLY A 244 14.51 -23.18 33.38
C GLY A 244 15.72 -22.40 32.85
N GLY A 245 15.92 -21.18 33.37
CA GLY A 245 16.89 -20.22 32.84
C GLY A 245 16.41 -19.50 31.59
N SER A 246 17.35 -18.91 30.84
CA SER A 246 17.04 -18.22 29.58
C SER A 246 17.92 -18.73 28.45
N VAL A 247 17.43 -18.62 27.22
CA VAL A 247 18.13 -18.98 25.99
C VAL A 247 18.11 -17.83 25.02
N GLU A 248 19.15 -17.71 24.20
CA GLU A 248 19.17 -16.81 23.08
C GLU A 248 18.01 -17.13 22.13
N HIS A 249 17.34 -16.09 21.64
CA HIS A 249 16.15 -16.26 20.83
C HIS A 249 15.97 -15.11 19.84
N TYR A 250 15.27 -15.39 18.76
CA TYR A 250 14.82 -14.44 17.76
C TYR A 250 13.31 -14.46 17.70
N TRP A 251 12.70 -13.28 17.52
CA TRP A 251 11.24 -13.19 17.34
C TRP A 251 10.85 -12.01 16.45
N PRO A 252 9.77 -12.15 15.67
CA PRO A 252 9.15 -11.04 14.95
C PRO A 252 8.41 -10.11 15.90
N CYS A 253 8.47 -8.82 15.61
CA CYS A 253 7.73 -7.78 16.31
C CYS A 253 7.06 -6.85 15.31
N ILE A 254 5.72 -6.77 15.32
CA ILE A 254 4.96 -5.79 14.53
C ILE A 254 4.76 -4.56 15.38
N VAL A 255 5.06 -3.39 14.82
CA VAL A 255 4.92 -2.09 15.50
C VAL A 255 3.71 -1.37 14.91
N VAL A 256 2.76 -1.01 15.78
CA VAL A 256 1.56 -0.26 15.41
C VAL A 256 1.41 0.92 16.35
N GLU A 257 1.45 2.15 15.83
CA GLU A 257 1.38 3.39 16.60
C GLU A 257 2.34 3.40 17.81
N GLY A 258 3.55 2.92 17.58
CA GLY A 258 4.58 2.84 18.62
C GLY A 258 4.37 1.72 19.65
N THR A 259 3.30 0.95 19.55
CA THR A 259 3.06 -0.23 20.39
C THR A 259 3.65 -1.47 19.71
N GLU A 260 4.43 -2.23 20.47
CA GLU A 260 5.08 -3.45 20.01
C GLU A 260 4.22 -4.68 20.29
N PHE A 261 4.01 -5.49 19.25
CA PHE A 261 3.29 -6.75 19.29
C PHE A 261 4.24 -7.88 18.88
N ILE A 262 4.56 -8.77 19.81
CA ILE A 262 5.48 -9.91 19.58
C ILE A 262 4.70 -11.08 19.01
N PHE A 263 5.30 -11.69 17.99
CA PHE A 263 4.83 -12.94 17.38
C PHE A 263 5.97 -13.97 17.49
N ASP A 264 5.64 -15.19 17.87
CA ASP A 264 6.66 -16.25 17.96
C ASP A 264 6.08 -17.59 17.50
N PRO A 265 6.01 -17.79 16.18
CA PRO A 265 5.47 -19.04 15.62
C PRO A 265 6.31 -20.27 15.97
N GLN A 266 7.61 -20.09 16.29
CA GLN A 266 8.45 -21.22 16.67
C GLN A 266 8.09 -21.76 18.05
N VAL A 267 7.98 -20.89 19.06
CA VAL A 267 7.59 -21.30 20.42
C VAL A 267 6.13 -21.78 20.43
N GLU A 268 5.23 -21.12 19.69
CA GLU A 268 3.84 -21.59 19.54
C GLU A 268 3.81 -22.99 18.91
N GLY A 269 4.60 -23.24 17.87
CA GLY A 269 4.70 -24.55 17.23
C GLY A 269 5.19 -25.64 18.19
N ASP A 270 6.16 -25.33 19.07
CA ASP A 270 6.60 -26.23 20.11
C ASP A 270 5.50 -26.52 21.15
N MET A 271 4.75 -25.51 21.54
CA MET A 271 3.63 -25.65 22.49
C MET A 271 2.49 -26.45 21.84
N THR A 272 2.17 -26.18 20.59
CA THR A 272 1.12 -26.88 19.81
C THR A 272 1.47 -28.36 19.64
N ARG A 273 2.70 -28.71 19.29
CA ARG A 273 3.13 -30.11 19.18
C ARG A 273 3.00 -30.88 20.49
N ARG A 274 3.26 -30.23 21.63
CA ARG A 274 3.14 -30.86 22.96
C ARG A 274 1.70 -30.98 23.46
N SER A 275 0.83 -30.01 23.14
CA SER A 275 -0.54 -29.96 23.64
C SER A 275 -1.58 -30.51 22.65
N GLY A 276 -1.24 -30.64 21.38
CA GLY A 276 -2.16 -30.96 20.28
C GLY A 276 -3.06 -29.80 19.87
N VAL A 277 -2.92 -28.60 20.47
CA VAL A 277 -3.81 -27.45 20.21
C VAL A 277 -3.00 -26.17 20.06
N ASN A 278 -3.19 -25.48 18.93
CA ASN A 278 -2.72 -24.10 18.77
C ASN A 278 -3.62 -23.16 19.57
N ARG A 279 -3.05 -22.45 20.53
CA ARG A 279 -3.78 -21.54 21.45
C ARG A 279 -3.45 -20.09 21.21
N HIS A 280 -2.60 -19.76 20.24
CA HIS A 280 -2.13 -18.39 19.94
C HIS A 280 -1.48 -17.68 21.15
N ASN A 281 -0.82 -18.44 22.06
CA ASN A 281 -0.20 -17.89 23.25
C ASN A 281 1.04 -17.01 22.94
N ARG A 282 1.48 -17.01 21.68
CA ARG A 282 2.61 -16.24 21.16
C ARG A 282 2.24 -15.41 19.93
N PHE A 283 0.95 -15.12 19.78
CA PHE A 283 0.42 -14.29 18.71
C PHE A 283 0.04 -12.91 19.26
N GLY A 284 0.80 -11.88 18.93
CA GLY A 284 0.51 -10.49 19.29
C GLY A 284 0.68 -10.16 20.78
N LEU A 285 1.68 -10.72 21.44
CA LEU A 285 1.95 -10.37 22.85
C LEU A 285 2.47 -8.94 22.96
N THR A 286 1.94 -8.21 23.93
CA THR A 286 2.34 -6.81 24.21
C THR A 286 2.45 -6.53 25.71
N GLY A 287 3.05 -5.39 26.09
CA GLY A 287 3.14 -4.89 27.43
C GLY A 287 3.75 -5.89 28.44
N ALA A 288 3.10 -6.07 29.58
CA ALA A 288 3.57 -6.96 30.64
C ALA A 288 3.63 -8.44 30.20
N ALA A 289 2.73 -8.87 29.32
CA ALA A 289 2.72 -10.26 28.80
C ALA A 289 3.93 -10.56 27.93
N ALA A 290 4.41 -9.57 27.17
CA ALA A 290 5.62 -9.66 26.36
C ALA A 290 6.89 -9.59 27.24
N SER A 291 7.01 -8.57 28.09
CA SER A 291 8.20 -8.34 28.93
C SER A 291 8.44 -9.43 29.97
N ALA A 292 7.42 -10.18 30.34
CA ALA A 292 7.56 -11.34 31.21
C ALA A 292 8.21 -12.56 30.51
N LYS A 293 8.33 -12.54 29.17
CA LYS A 293 8.78 -13.69 28.38
C LYS A 293 9.99 -13.40 27.49
N TYR A 294 10.13 -12.16 27.03
CA TYR A 294 11.14 -11.76 26.06
C TYR A 294 11.99 -10.61 26.59
N TYR A 295 13.31 -10.78 26.51
CA TYR A 295 14.29 -9.80 26.93
C TYR A 295 15.06 -9.32 25.71
N PHE A 296 14.65 -8.17 25.18
CA PHE A 296 15.20 -7.58 23.97
C PHE A 296 16.68 -7.18 24.15
N SER A 297 17.50 -7.44 23.13
CA SER A 297 18.88 -6.97 23.05
C SER A 297 19.10 -6.01 21.89
N ASN A 298 18.69 -6.41 20.68
CA ASN A 298 18.84 -5.56 19.49
C ASN A 298 17.89 -5.97 18.36
N THR A 299 17.71 -5.06 17.40
CA THR A 299 17.02 -5.30 16.13
C THR A 299 18.03 -5.85 15.11
N ILE A 300 17.65 -6.89 14.41
CA ILE A 300 18.45 -7.51 13.34
C ILE A 300 18.07 -6.94 11.99
N GLU A 301 16.75 -6.69 11.79
CA GLU A 301 16.18 -6.26 10.51
C GLU A 301 14.97 -5.37 10.75
#